data_2383465d70874eb4c8cb596448cd5065
#
_entry.id   2383465d70874eb4c8cb596448cd5065
#
_cell.length_a   1.000
_cell.length_b   1.000
_cell.length_c   1.000
_cell.angle_alpha   90.00
_cell.angle_beta   90.00
_cell.angle_gamma   90.00
#
_symmetry.space_group_name_H-M   'P 1'
#
loop_
_entity.id
_entity.type
_entity.pdbx_description
1 polymer ?
#
loop_
_entity_poly.entity_id
_entity_poly.type
_entity_poly.pdbx_seq_one_letter_code
_entity_poly.pdbx_strand_id
1 'polypeptide(L)'
;MINSYLSRQITQNFPYDPTEDQVLALNLLSNFLLSEESDSLLLLKGYAGTGKTSLVGALVKTMTELKQKSILLAPTGRAAKVFSGYAGQKAFTIHKKIYRQKAFSNEPTGFHPADNLHKDTLFIVDEASMIANEGLDSFVFGTGRLLDDLVQYVYSGENCRLILMGDVAQLPPVMQTESPALNPETLRGYNLKVQEITLTQVVRQSENSGILFNATRLRDALRNGTVEIFPKLRLKGFTDFRKVNGDELIEEISSAYSRDGIEETMIISRSNKRATLYNNGIRNRILYREEELSSGDRLMIAKNNYFWTAGNKEMDFIANGEIIQVLRVRRTYELYGFRFADVSVRFQDYDLETDVKILLDTLQTAAPALPKDLNDKLFYTILEDYDDVPTKAGKMKKMKTDPHYNVLQVKYAYAVTCHKAQGGQWMNVFLDIDYITEEMLGEDFYRWLYTAFTRATHRLYLVNLPEEFEEYASS
;
A
#
# COMPACT_ATOMS: atom_id res chain seq x y z
N MET A 1 16.07 -36.60 -2.95
CA MET A 1 17.27 -36.09 -2.24
C MET A 1 17.42 -34.57 -2.34
N ILE A 2 17.43 -33.95 -3.52
CA ILE A 2 17.61 -32.48 -3.66
C ILE A 2 16.44 -31.71 -3.03
N ASN A 3 15.20 -32.14 -3.22
CA ASN A 3 14.02 -31.53 -2.66
C ASN A 3 14.02 -31.50 -1.13
N SER A 4 14.36 -32.61 -0.49
CA SER A 4 14.49 -32.70 0.98
C SER A 4 15.65 -31.82 1.50
N TYR A 5 16.69 -31.61 0.73
CA TYR A 5 17.78 -30.70 1.07
C TYR A 5 17.32 -29.25 1.06
N LEU A 6 16.67 -28.80 -0.03
CA LEU A 6 16.20 -27.43 -0.15
C LEU A 6 15.14 -27.08 0.90
N SER A 7 14.15 -27.97 1.11
CA SER A 7 13.15 -27.80 2.17
C SER A 7 13.81 -27.67 3.55
N ARG A 8 14.83 -28.50 3.85
CA ARG A 8 15.58 -28.40 5.10
C ARG A 8 16.34 -27.07 5.22
N GLN A 9 16.97 -26.58 4.14
CA GLN A 9 17.68 -25.29 4.16
C GLN A 9 16.72 -24.13 4.43
N ILE A 10 15.54 -24.10 3.80
CA ILE A 10 14.54 -23.07 4.06
C ILE A 10 14.04 -23.17 5.50
N THR A 11 13.80 -24.40 6.01
CA THR A 11 13.37 -24.61 7.40
C THR A 11 14.45 -24.16 8.40
N GLN A 12 15.73 -24.38 8.13
CA GLN A 12 16.83 -23.90 8.99
C GLN A 12 16.91 -22.36 9.07
N ASN A 13 16.53 -21.69 8.00
CA ASN A 13 16.45 -20.22 7.94
C ASN A 13 15.12 -19.66 8.50
N PHE A 14 14.14 -20.52 8.77
CA PHE A 14 12.86 -20.14 9.35
C PHE A 14 13.05 -19.91 10.87
N PRO A 15 12.64 -18.73 11.41
CA PRO A 15 13.00 -18.34 12.77
C PRO A 15 12.24 -19.05 13.89
N TYR A 16 11.22 -19.87 13.56
CA TYR A 16 10.33 -20.53 14.52
C TYR A 16 10.10 -21.99 14.14
N ASP A 17 9.50 -22.77 15.05
CA ASP A 17 8.97 -24.08 14.70
C ASP A 17 7.77 -23.92 13.75
N PRO A 18 7.82 -24.47 12.53
CA PRO A 18 6.77 -24.26 11.54
C PRO A 18 5.48 -25.01 11.93
N THR A 19 4.33 -24.35 11.68
CA THR A 19 3.01 -24.98 11.78
C THR A 19 2.82 -26.00 10.65
N GLU A 20 1.77 -26.83 10.74
CA GLU A 20 1.46 -27.82 9.69
C GLU A 20 1.29 -27.19 8.32
N ASP A 21 0.52 -26.08 8.23
CA ASP A 21 0.35 -25.32 6.99
C ASP A 21 1.68 -24.79 6.45
N GLN A 22 2.56 -24.33 7.34
CA GLN A 22 3.87 -23.82 6.96
C GLN A 22 4.80 -24.94 6.48
N VAL A 23 4.74 -26.13 7.08
CA VAL A 23 5.48 -27.31 6.59
C VAL A 23 5.03 -27.68 5.18
N LEU A 24 3.73 -27.70 4.92
CA LEU A 24 3.19 -27.94 3.58
C LEU A 24 3.67 -26.89 2.59
N ALA A 25 3.64 -25.61 2.99
CA ALA A 25 4.11 -24.50 2.16
C ALA A 25 5.62 -24.59 1.86
N LEU A 26 6.45 -24.95 2.84
CA LEU A 26 7.88 -25.16 2.66
C LEU A 26 8.18 -26.28 1.65
N ASN A 27 7.43 -27.38 1.70
CA ASN A 27 7.55 -28.47 0.76
C ASN A 27 7.09 -28.05 -0.65
N LEU A 28 5.98 -27.31 -0.75
CA LEU A 28 5.47 -26.82 -2.03
C LEU A 28 6.43 -25.82 -2.67
N LEU A 29 6.99 -24.90 -1.90
CA LEU A 29 8.03 -23.94 -2.34
C LEU A 29 9.26 -24.67 -2.88
N SER A 30 9.72 -25.73 -2.17
CA SER A 30 10.86 -26.50 -2.61
C SER A 30 10.59 -27.25 -3.92
N ASN A 31 9.41 -27.84 -4.08
CA ASN A 31 8.96 -28.48 -5.33
C ASN A 31 8.87 -27.47 -6.47
N PHE A 32 8.27 -26.30 -6.22
CA PHE A 32 8.12 -25.22 -7.19
C PHE A 32 9.47 -24.71 -7.70
N LEU A 33 10.44 -24.53 -6.82
CA LEU A 33 11.78 -24.06 -7.19
C LEU A 33 12.58 -25.07 -8.01
N LEU A 34 12.38 -26.37 -7.76
CA LEU A 34 13.08 -27.46 -8.43
C LEU A 34 12.35 -27.96 -9.70
N SER A 35 11.14 -27.50 -9.95
CA SER A 35 10.38 -27.86 -11.15
C SER A 35 11.09 -27.36 -12.39
N GLU A 36 11.08 -28.12 -13.49
CA GLU A 36 11.57 -27.72 -14.80
C GLU A 36 10.51 -26.93 -15.60
N GLU A 37 9.31 -26.79 -15.05
CA GLU A 37 8.20 -26.07 -15.71
C GLU A 37 8.39 -24.56 -15.64
N SER A 38 8.66 -23.95 -16.79
CA SER A 38 8.89 -22.50 -16.91
C SER A 38 7.60 -21.67 -16.83
N ASP A 39 6.44 -22.28 -17.10
CA ASP A 39 5.10 -21.68 -17.12
C ASP A 39 4.34 -21.86 -15.80
N SER A 40 5.06 -22.08 -14.70
CA SER A 40 4.48 -22.29 -13.38
C SER A 40 4.44 -21.01 -12.54
N LEU A 41 3.33 -20.82 -11.80
CA LEU A 41 3.10 -19.75 -10.84
C LEU A 41 2.71 -20.35 -9.49
N LEU A 42 3.27 -19.81 -8.41
CA LEU A 42 2.86 -20.18 -7.06
C LEU A 42 2.06 -19.06 -6.40
N LEU A 43 0.87 -19.40 -5.94
CA LEU A 43 -0.02 -18.51 -5.19
C LEU A 43 0.02 -18.88 -3.71
N LEU A 44 0.67 -18.03 -2.91
CA LEU A 44 0.77 -18.18 -1.45
C LEU A 44 -0.25 -17.25 -0.77
N LYS A 45 -1.40 -17.80 -0.45
CA LYS A 45 -2.41 -17.10 0.32
C LYS A 45 -2.17 -17.28 1.82
N GLY A 46 -2.55 -16.30 2.61
CA GLY A 46 -2.50 -16.46 4.07
C GLY A 46 -3.00 -15.21 4.76
N TYR A 47 -3.48 -15.40 5.96
CA TYR A 47 -4.06 -14.34 6.76
C TYR A 47 -3.03 -13.61 7.62
N ALA A 48 -3.43 -12.54 8.31
CA ALA A 48 -2.58 -11.86 9.28
C ALA A 48 -2.18 -12.85 10.40
N GLY A 49 -0.92 -12.79 10.82
CA GLY A 49 -0.41 -13.66 11.88
C GLY A 49 -0.12 -15.13 11.48
N THR A 50 -0.31 -15.51 10.21
CA THR A 50 -0.02 -16.90 9.75
C THR A 50 1.43 -17.13 9.33
N GLY A 51 2.29 -16.10 9.40
CA GLY A 51 3.72 -16.22 9.15
C GLY A 51 4.15 -16.19 7.68
N LYS A 52 3.33 -15.69 6.75
CA LYS A 52 3.72 -15.48 5.33
C LYS A 52 5.07 -14.78 5.20
N THR A 53 5.20 -13.67 5.90
CA THR A 53 6.38 -12.81 5.93
C THR A 53 7.64 -13.58 6.36
N SER A 54 7.54 -14.35 7.45
CA SER A 54 8.65 -15.18 7.97
C SER A 54 9.02 -16.29 6.99
N LEU A 55 8.02 -16.91 6.37
CA LEU A 55 8.22 -17.98 5.38
C LEU A 55 9.00 -17.46 4.16
N VAL A 56 8.60 -16.32 3.63
CA VAL A 56 9.26 -15.72 2.47
C VAL A 56 10.62 -15.14 2.84
N GLY A 57 10.79 -14.58 4.03
CA GLY A 57 12.09 -14.14 4.54
C GLY A 57 13.09 -15.31 4.59
N ALA A 58 12.66 -16.47 5.09
CA ALA A 58 13.49 -17.69 5.10
C ALA A 58 13.83 -18.19 3.69
N LEU A 59 12.85 -18.14 2.77
CA LEU A 59 13.05 -18.45 1.36
C LEU A 59 14.10 -17.55 0.72
N VAL A 60 13.94 -16.23 0.84
CA VAL A 60 14.85 -15.23 0.26
C VAL A 60 16.27 -15.38 0.80
N LYS A 61 16.41 -15.60 2.12
CA LYS A 61 17.70 -15.85 2.75
C LYS A 61 18.36 -17.11 2.19
N THR A 62 17.61 -18.21 2.07
CA THR A 62 18.10 -19.47 1.48
C THR A 62 18.54 -19.28 0.03
N MET A 63 17.75 -18.57 -0.79
CA MET A 63 18.11 -18.26 -2.17
C MET A 63 19.41 -17.47 -2.27
N THR A 64 19.59 -16.48 -1.37
CA THR A 64 20.83 -15.69 -1.30
C THR A 64 22.03 -16.56 -0.96
N GLU A 65 21.91 -17.45 0.04
CA GLU A 65 22.98 -18.40 0.42
C GLU A 65 23.34 -19.36 -0.71
N LEU A 66 22.33 -19.80 -1.49
CA LEU A 66 22.52 -20.66 -2.65
C LEU A 66 22.90 -19.90 -3.93
N LYS A 67 23.11 -18.58 -3.84
CA LYS A 67 23.42 -17.69 -4.98
C LYS A 67 22.37 -17.74 -6.11
N GLN A 68 21.14 -18.03 -5.76
CA GLN A 68 20.00 -17.99 -6.67
C GLN A 68 19.42 -16.58 -6.74
N LYS A 69 18.97 -16.16 -7.92
CA LYS A 69 18.47 -14.80 -8.13
C LYS A 69 17.01 -14.68 -7.70
N SER A 70 16.73 -13.68 -6.89
CA SER A 70 15.36 -13.28 -6.55
C SER A 70 15.15 -11.77 -6.70
N ILE A 71 13.95 -11.38 -7.07
CA ILE A 71 13.52 -9.98 -7.16
C ILE A 71 12.24 -9.85 -6.36
N LEU A 72 12.28 -8.94 -5.38
CA LEU A 72 11.18 -8.67 -4.47
C LEU A 72 10.39 -7.48 -4.96
N LEU A 73 9.08 -7.62 -5.05
CA LEU A 73 8.17 -6.61 -5.57
C LEU A 73 7.00 -6.38 -4.61
N ALA A 74 6.45 -5.17 -4.64
CA ALA A 74 5.21 -4.83 -3.95
C ALA A 74 4.44 -3.76 -4.75
N PRO A 75 3.11 -3.61 -4.53
CA PRO A 75 2.31 -2.62 -5.26
C PRO A 75 2.67 -1.17 -4.93
N THR A 76 3.08 -0.88 -3.69
CA THR A 76 3.36 0.47 -3.20
C THR A 76 4.78 0.59 -2.63
N GLY A 77 5.32 1.82 -2.53
CA GLY A 77 6.62 2.09 -1.91
C GLY A 77 6.67 1.67 -0.45
N ARG A 78 5.60 1.93 0.30
CA ARG A 78 5.49 1.53 1.71
C ARG A 78 5.53 0.00 1.88
N ALA A 79 4.76 -0.74 1.07
CA ALA A 79 4.78 -2.20 1.08
C ALA A 79 6.17 -2.74 0.68
N ALA A 80 6.82 -2.15 -0.32
CA ALA A 80 8.18 -2.53 -0.72
C ALA A 80 9.20 -2.30 0.41
N LYS A 81 9.10 -1.19 1.16
CA LYS A 81 9.96 -0.92 2.32
C LYS A 81 9.76 -1.95 3.43
N VAL A 82 8.50 -2.24 3.78
CA VAL A 82 8.16 -3.28 4.76
C VAL A 82 8.70 -4.63 4.31
N PHE A 83 8.48 -5.00 3.05
CA PHE A 83 8.99 -6.24 2.47
C PHE A 83 10.53 -6.33 2.53
N SER A 84 11.22 -5.23 2.18
CA SER A 84 12.69 -5.17 2.29
C SER A 84 13.18 -5.44 3.70
N GLY A 85 12.48 -4.88 4.70
CA GLY A 85 12.87 -4.99 6.11
C GLY A 85 12.89 -6.43 6.62
N TYR A 86 11.84 -7.21 6.34
CA TYR A 86 11.80 -8.59 6.82
C TYR A 86 12.50 -9.61 5.92
N ALA A 87 12.59 -9.33 4.62
CA ALA A 87 13.29 -10.22 3.70
C ALA A 87 14.82 -10.04 3.71
N GLY A 88 15.32 -8.94 4.29
CA GLY A 88 16.74 -8.63 4.30
C GLY A 88 17.33 -8.33 2.91
N GLN A 89 16.49 -8.10 1.91
CA GLN A 89 16.87 -7.80 0.53
C GLN A 89 16.00 -6.65 0.01
N LYS A 90 16.57 -5.75 -0.79
CA LYS A 90 15.84 -4.61 -1.37
C LYS A 90 14.67 -5.08 -2.24
N ALA A 91 13.47 -4.63 -1.90
CA ALA A 91 12.28 -4.77 -2.73
C ALA A 91 12.01 -3.48 -3.51
N PHE A 92 11.28 -3.60 -4.61
CA PHE A 92 10.93 -2.50 -5.50
C PHE A 92 9.41 -2.45 -5.66
N THR A 93 8.88 -1.30 -6.07
CA THR A 93 7.50 -1.28 -6.55
C THR A 93 7.41 -2.02 -7.89
N ILE A 94 6.25 -2.68 -8.13
CA ILE A 94 5.98 -3.34 -9.40
C ILE A 94 6.23 -2.35 -10.54
N HIS A 95 5.64 -1.16 -10.45
CA HIS A 95 5.76 -0.11 -11.47
C HIS A 95 7.21 0.25 -11.78
N LYS A 96 8.05 0.45 -10.76
CA LYS A 96 9.48 0.75 -10.94
C LYS A 96 10.21 -0.36 -11.67
N LYS A 97 9.79 -1.60 -11.47
CA LYS A 97 10.50 -2.77 -12.05
C LYS A 97 10.10 -3.04 -13.48
N ILE A 98 8.79 -2.98 -13.79
CA ILE A 98 8.28 -3.48 -15.08
C ILE A 98 8.07 -2.38 -16.12
N TYR A 99 8.11 -1.09 -15.73
CA TYR A 99 7.92 0.01 -16.69
C TYR A 99 9.17 0.87 -16.86
N ARG A 100 9.31 1.49 -18.01
CA ARG A 100 10.35 2.47 -18.34
C ARG A 100 9.74 3.65 -19.10
N GLN A 101 10.24 4.84 -18.82
CA GLN A 101 9.92 6.04 -19.60
C GLN A 101 10.76 6.04 -20.87
N LYS A 102 10.14 6.17 -22.07
CA LYS A 102 10.90 6.35 -23.30
C LYS A 102 11.51 7.74 -23.36
N ALA A 103 12.81 7.82 -23.48
CA ALA A 103 13.56 9.08 -23.57
C ALA A 103 13.22 9.94 -24.80
N PHE A 104 12.68 9.35 -25.86
CA PHE A 104 12.45 10.00 -27.15
C PHE A 104 11.14 9.55 -27.81
N SER A 105 9.99 9.91 -27.28
CA SER A 105 8.73 9.76 -28.01
C SER A 105 8.00 11.10 -28.11
N ASN A 106 7.51 11.41 -29.32
CA ASN A 106 6.62 12.57 -29.55
C ASN A 106 5.20 12.37 -28.97
N GLU A 107 4.97 11.24 -28.29
CA GLU A 107 3.69 10.90 -27.67
C GLU A 107 3.62 11.38 -26.22
N PRO A 108 2.42 11.62 -25.68
CA PRO A 108 2.24 12.01 -24.28
C PRO A 108 2.92 10.98 -23.36
N THR A 109 3.56 11.49 -22.32
CA THR A 109 4.34 10.78 -21.31
C THR A 109 3.70 9.48 -20.82
N GLY A 110 3.89 8.37 -21.58
CA GLY A 110 3.49 7.03 -21.20
C GLY A 110 4.71 6.24 -20.71
N PHE A 111 4.50 5.44 -19.66
CA PHE A 111 5.43 4.40 -19.28
C PHE A 111 5.12 3.14 -20.06
N HIS A 112 6.11 2.58 -20.74
CA HIS A 112 5.96 1.37 -21.51
C HIS A 112 6.52 0.18 -20.75
N PRO A 113 6.00 -1.05 -20.96
CA PRO A 113 6.62 -2.24 -20.42
C PRO A 113 8.09 -2.30 -20.81
N ALA A 114 8.95 -2.59 -19.86
CA ALA A 114 10.38 -2.79 -20.09
C ALA A 114 10.63 -4.21 -20.58
N ASP A 115 11.74 -4.43 -21.31
CA ASP A 115 12.21 -5.77 -21.61
C ASP A 115 12.70 -6.46 -20.32
N ASN A 116 12.31 -7.71 -20.11
CA ASN A 116 12.84 -8.50 -19.01
C ASN A 116 14.15 -9.19 -19.45
N LEU A 117 15.26 -8.61 -19.01
CA LEU A 117 16.61 -9.16 -19.28
C LEU A 117 17.07 -10.17 -18.20
N HIS A 118 16.20 -10.54 -17.27
CA HIS A 118 16.54 -11.50 -16.22
C HIS A 118 16.50 -12.93 -16.72
N LYS A 119 17.42 -13.74 -16.18
CA LYS A 119 17.51 -15.18 -16.43
C LYS A 119 17.58 -15.93 -15.11
N ASP A 120 16.93 -17.10 -15.06
CA ASP A 120 16.89 -17.96 -13.88
C ASP A 120 16.54 -17.19 -12.62
N THR A 121 15.46 -16.40 -12.68
CA THR A 121 15.14 -15.43 -11.63
C THR A 121 13.74 -15.67 -11.08
N LEU A 122 13.64 -15.73 -9.74
CA LEU A 122 12.38 -15.80 -9.03
C LEU A 122 11.88 -14.39 -8.70
N PHE A 123 10.70 -14.05 -9.20
CA PHE A 123 9.98 -12.85 -8.80
C PHE A 123 9.02 -13.18 -7.67
N ILE A 124 9.06 -12.40 -6.59
CA ILE A 124 8.18 -12.57 -5.43
C ILE A 124 7.45 -11.27 -5.21
N VAL A 125 6.13 -11.31 -5.23
CA VAL A 125 5.27 -10.14 -5.06
C VAL A 125 4.51 -10.27 -3.74
N ASP A 126 4.72 -9.33 -2.82
CA ASP A 126 3.93 -9.20 -1.60
C ASP A 126 2.76 -8.24 -1.80
N GLU A 127 1.75 -8.33 -0.91
CA GLU A 127 0.52 -7.55 -0.94
C GLU A 127 -0.21 -7.63 -2.31
N ALA A 128 -0.20 -8.81 -2.94
CA ALA A 128 -0.83 -9.02 -4.24
C ALA A 128 -2.35 -8.75 -4.22
N SER A 129 -2.98 -8.72 -3.05
CA SER A 129 -4.38 -8.30 -2.87
C SER A 129 -4.69 -6.91 -3.43
N MET A 130 -3.68 -6.03 -3.53
CA MET A 130 -3.82 -4.67 -4.03
C MET A 130 -3.66 -4.54 -5.56
N ILE A 131 -3.30 -5.61 -6.27
CA ILE A 131 -3.05 -5.56 -7.71
C ILE A 131 -4.37 -5.59 -8.46
N ALA A 132 -4.69 -4.47 -9.13
CA ALA A 132 -5.84 -4.37 -10.03
C ALA A 132 -5.50 -4.88 -11.43
N ASN A 133 -6.54 -5.31 -12.16
CA ASN A 133 -6.42 -5.67 -13.58
C ASN A 133 -7.34 -4.83 -14.48
N GLU A 134 -7.98 -3.82 -13.91
CA GLU A 134 -8.77 -2.81 -14.62
C GLU A 134 -8.27 -1.44 -14.19
N GLY A 135 -7.80 -0.63 -15.14
CA GLY A 135 -7.22 0.68 -14.83
C GLY A 135 -8.22 1.80 -15.01
N LEU A 136 -8.39 2.61 -13.99
CA LEU A 136 -9.07 3.91 -14.08
C LEU A 136 -8.22 4.94 -14.84
N ASP A 137 -6.88 4.73 -14.89
CA ASP A 137 -5.89 5.61 -15.54
C ASP A 137 -5.16 4.86 -16.68
N SER A 138 -5.90 4.29 -17.60
CA SER A 138 -5.47 3.31 -18.61
C SER A 138 -4.42 3.77 -19.63
N PHE A 139 -3.92 5.01 -19.58
CA PHE A 139 -3.01 5.52 -20.61
C PHE A 139 -1.63 5.95 -20.09
N VAL A 140 -1.35 5.82 -18.79
CA VAL A 140 -0.08 6.29 -18.23
C VAL A 140 0.94 5.16 -18.12
N PHE A 141 0.50 3.95 -17.75
CA PHE A 141 1.36 2.78 -17.59
C PHE A 141 0.90 1.62 -18.48
N GLY A 142 1.79 1.18 -19.35
CA GLY A 142 1.62 -0.03 -20.16
C GLY A 142 0.25 -0.17 -20.81
N THR A 143 -0.41 -1.28 -20.53
CA THR A 143 -1.79 -1.55 -20.99
C THR A 143 -2.86 -0.95 -20.08
N GLY A 144 -2.48 -0.41 -18.92
CA GLY A 144 -3.40 -0.01 -17.84
C GLY A 144 -3.88 -1.20 -16.99
N ARG A 145 -3.42 -2.42 -17.27
CA ARG A 145 -3.73 -3.66 -16.57
C ARG A 145 -2.49 -4.18 -15.88
N LEU A 146 -2.31 -3.79 -14.61
CA LEU A 146 -1.06 -4.06 -13.89
C LEU A 146 -0.74 -5.55 -13.76
N LEU A 147 -1.76 -6.40 -13.56
CA LEU A 147 -1.56 -7.85 -13.46
C LEU A 147 -1.12 -8.44 -14.82
N ASP A 148 -1.77 -8.05 -15.93
CA ASP A 148 -1.42 -8.50 -17.27
C ASP A 148 0.04 -8.12 -17.59
N ASP A 149 0.40 -6.85 -17.35
CA ASP A 149 1.74 -6.34 -17.63
C ASP A 149 2.81 -7.01 -16.75
N LEU A 150 2.50 -7.29 -15.46
CA LEU A 150 3.40 -8.02 -14.55
C LEU A 150 3.65 -9.45 -15.04
N VAL A 151 2.59 -10.19 -15.36
CA VAL A 151 2.68 -11.58 -15.86
C VAL A 151 3.47 -11.60 -17.16
N GLN A 152 3.12 -10.73 -18.11
CA GLN A 152 3.84 -10.64 -19.38
C GLN A 152 5.32 -10.32 -19.16
N TYR A 153 5.63 -9.36 -18.30
CA TYR A 153 7.03 -9.00 -17.99
C TYR A 153 7.80 -10.18 -17.42
N VAL A 154 7.27 -10.86 -16.40
CA VAL A 154 8.00 -11.96 -15.75
C VAL A 154 8.27 -13.09 -16.74
N TYR A 155 7.25 -13.55 -17.47
CA TYR A 155 7.36 -14.71 -18.35
C TYR A 155 7.96 -14.40 -19.72
N SER A 156 8.25 -13.14 -20.04
CA SER A 156 9.10 -12.78 -21.18
C SER A 156 10.59 -12.99 -20.90
N GLY A 157 10.99 -13.16 -19.64
CA GLY A 157 12.36 -13.48 -19.25
C GLY A 157 12.68 -14.97 -19.40
N GLU A 158 13.96 -15.29 -19.52
CA GLU A 158 14.44 -16.67 -19.67
C GLU A 158 14.41 -17.41 -18.33
N ASN A 159 13.59 -18.48 -18.23
CA ASN A 159 13.42 -19.30 -17.02
C ASN A 159 13.09 -18.45 -15.77
N CYS A 160 12.21 -17.46 -15.92
CA CYS A 160 11.71 -16.64 -14.82
C CYS A 160 10.40 -17.21 -14.28
N ARG A 161 10.18 -17.10 -12.97
CA ARG A 161 8.99 -17.60 -12.27
C ARG A 161 8.42 -16.57 -11.32
N LEU A 162 7.14 -16.72 -11.00
CA LEU A 162 6.40 -15.78 -10.16
C LEU A 162 5.79 -16.47 -8.94
N ILE A 163 6.00 -15.86 -7.79
CA ILE A 163 5.24 -16.11 -6.56
C ILE A 163 4.40 -14.87 -6.29
N LEU A 164 3.08 -15.03 -6.20
CA LEU A 164 2.16 -14.01 -5.72
C LEU A 164 1.75 -14.35 -4.30
N MET A 165 1.89 -13.41 -3.38
CA MET A 165 1.44 -13.61 -2.01
C MET A 165 0.55 -12.47 -1.53
N GLY A 166 -0.47 -12.83 -0.75
CA GLY A 166 -1.44 -11.86 -0.26
C GLY A 166 -2.46 -12.47 0.70
N ASP A 167 -3.36 -11.62 1.11
CA ASP A 167 -4.40 -11.95 2.07
C ASP A 167 -5.78 -11.71 1.45
N VAL A 168 -6.53 -12.79 1.26
CA VAL A 168 -7.86 -12.74 0.62
C VAL A 168 -8.95 -12.13 1.50
N ALA A 169 -8.72 -11.95 2.80
CA ALA A 169 -9.66 -11.30 3.70
C ALA A 169 -9.49 -9.78 3.75
N GLN A 170 -8.38 -9.24 3.20
CA GLN A 170 -8.19 -7.80 3.06
C GLN A 170 -9.08 -7.20 1.98
N LEU A 171 -9.19 -5.86 1.99
CA LEU A 171 -9.89 -5.13 0.93
C LEU A 171 -9.28 -5.44 -0.44
N PRO A 172 -10.09 -5.75 -1.44
CA PRO A 172 -9.65 -5.86 -2.82
C PRO A 172 -9.28 -4.49 -3.40
N PRO A 173 -8.75 -4.42 -4.62
CA PRO A 173 -8.53 -3.16 -5.31
C PRO A 173 -9.82 -2.33 -5.40
N VAL A 174 -9.69 -1.01 -5.42
CA VAL A 174 -10.83 -0.10 -5.48
C VAL A 174 -11.70 -0.42 -6.69
N MET A 175 -13.02 -0.46 -6.51
CA MET A 175 -14.03 -0.81 -7.51
C MET A 175 -14.08 -2.30 -7.90
N GLN A 176 -13.34 -3.17 -7.23
CA GLN A 176 -13.39 -4.62 -7.46
C GLN A 176 -13.95 -5.34 -6.23
N THR A 177 -14.64 -6.44 -6.44
CA THR A 177 -15.22 -7.28 -5.37
C THR A 177 -14.24 -8.32 -4.85
N GLU A 178 -13.23 -8.67 -5.66
CA GLU A 178 -12.15 -9.60 -5.31
C GLU A 178 -10.83 -9.18 -5.96
N SER A 179 -9.73 -9.72 -5.46
CA SER A 179 -8.40 -9.46 -6.03
C SER A 179 -8.12 -10.41 -7.19
N PRO A 180 -7.97 -9.93 -8.44
CA PRO A 180 -7.65 -10.77 -9.58
C PRO A 180 -6.31 -11.49 -9.44
N ALA A 181 -5.34 -10.90 -8.75
CA ALA A 181 -4.02 -11.49 -8.52
C ALA A 181 -4.02 -12.60 -7.46
N LEU A 182 -5.11 -12.76 -6.69
CA LEU A 182 -5.30 -13.85 -5.74
C LEU A 182 -6.36 -14.86 -6.19
N ASN A 183 -6.92 -14.70 -7.38
CA ASN A 183 -7.91 -15.61 -7.96
C ASN A 183 -7.21 -16.62 -8.87
N PRO A 184 -7.20 -17.94 -8.54
CA PRO A 184 -6.52 -18.97 -9.32
C PRO A 184 -7.04 -19.10 -10.75
N GLU A 185 -8.36 -18.91 -10.97
CA GLU A 185 -8.96 -19.02 -12.31
C GLU A 185 -8.48 -17.88 -13.21
N THR A 186 -8.41 -16.65 -12.70
CA THR A 186 -7.83 -15.52 -13.42
C THR A 186 -6.39 -15.80 -13.82
N LEU A 187 -5.60 -16.38 -12.90
CA LEU A 187 -4.20 -16.69 -13.16
C LEU A 187 -4.01 -17.85 -14.15
N ARG A 188 -4.87 -18.86 -14.14
CA ARG A 188 -4.90 -19.94 -15.15
C ARG A 188 -5.24 -19.42 -16.54
N GLY A 189 -6.02 -18.33 -16.62
CA GLY A 189 -6.33 -17.65 -17.88
C GLY A 189 -5.11 -17.16 -18.67
N TYR A 190 -3.95 -16.99 -18.03
CA TYR A 190 -2.67 -16.67 -18.67
C TYR A 190 -1.93 -17.91 -19.22
N ASN A 191 -2.57 -19.07 -19.28
CA ASN A 191 -1.95 -20.37 -19.62
C ASN A 191 -0.83 -20.80 -18.66
N LEU A 192 -0.91 -20.38 -17.39
CA LEU A 192 0.06 -20.74 -16.36
C LEU A 192 -0.45 -21.93 -15.53
N LYS A 193 0.49 -22.79 -15.13
CA LYS A 193 0.24 -23.85 -14.15
C LYS A 193 0.27 -23.26 -12.75
N VAL A 194 -0.91 -22.98 -12.20
CA VAL A 194 -1.07 -22.35 -10.90
C VAL A 194 -1.07 -23.40 -9.79
N GLN A 195 -0.04 -23.36 -8.95
CA GLN A 195 -0.01 -24.06 -7.68
C GLN A 195 -0.45 -23.09 -6.58
N GLU A 196 -1.26 -23.55 -5.63
CA GLU A 196 -1.73 -22.68 -4.56
C GLU A 196 -1.62 -23.35 -3.19
N ILE A 197 -1.37 -22.53 -2.18
CA ILE A 197 -1.45 -22.92 -0.78
C ILE A 197 -1.98 -21.76 0.05
N THR A 198 -2.75 -22.08 1.09
CA THR A 198 -3.31 -21.09 2.00
C THR A 198 -2.85 -21.40 3.43
N LEU A 199 -2.19 -20.43 4.07
CA LEU A 199 -1.83 -20.49 5.47
C LEU A 199 -3.02 -20.02 6.31
N THR A 200 -3.56 -20.89 7.13
CA THR A 200 -4.75 -20.62 7.96
C THR A 200 -4.43 -20.60 9.45
N GLN A 201 -3.40 -21.34 9.86
CA GLN A 201 -3.03 -21.46 11.26
C GLN A 201 -2.30 -20.21 11.75
N VAL A 202 -2.86 -19.58 12.79
CA VAL A 202 -2.26 -18.41 13.45
C VAL A 202 -1.19 -18.89 14.44
N VAL A 203 -0.01 -18.28 14.42
CA VAL A 203 1.10 -18.68 15.31
C VAL A 203 0.75 -18.34 16.77
N ARG A 204 1.11 -19.25 17.72
CA ARG A 204 0.72 -19.20 19.15
C ARG A 204 1.00 -17.89 19.90
N GLN A 205 1.92 -17.03 19.43
CA GLN A 205 2.18 -15.71 20.02
C GLN A 205 0.99 -14.74 19.96
N SER A 206 -0.07 -15.10 19.24
CA SER A 206 -1.28 -14.30 19.06
C SER A 206 -2.36 -14.52 20.14
N GLU A 207 -2.22 -15.51 21.02
CA GLU A 207 -3.27 -15.87 22.02
C GLU A 207 -3.58 -14.70 22.99
N ASN A 208 -2.61 -13.82 23.23
CA ASN A 208 -2.76 -12.64 24.10
C ASN A 208 -3.06 -11.34 23.33
N SER A 209 -3.17 -11.38 21.99
CA SER A 209 -3.44 -10.20 21.18
C SER A 209 -4.91 -10.08 20.83
N GLY A 210 -5.56 -9.02 21.32
CA GLY A 210 -6.93 -8.66 20.98
C GLY A 210 -7.08 -8.26 19.52
N ILE A 211 -6.05 -7.66 18.92
CA ILE A 211 -6.00 -7.33 17.50
C ILE A 211 -6.14 -8.60 16.67
N LEU A 212 -5.26 -9.59 16.89
CA LEU A 212 -5.27 -10.84 16.12
C LEU A 212 -6.49 -11.71 16.44
N PHE A 213 -6.95 -11.74 17.70
CA PHE A 213 -8.15 -12.44 18.09
C PHE A 213 -9.38 -11.94 17.31
N ASN A 214 -9.63 -10.63 17.32
CA ASN A 214 -10.79 -10.05 16.64
C ASN A 214 -10.62 -10.10 15.11
N ALA A 215 -9.42 -9.88 14.57
CA ALA A 215 -9.14 -10.05 13.15
C ALA A 215 -9.41 -11.50 12.68
N THR A 216 -9.04 -12.49 13.49
CA THR A 216 -9.32 -13.92 13.19
C THR A 216 -10.82 -14.19 13.13
N ARG A 217 -11.60 -13.66 14.07
CA ARG A 217 -13.07 -13.82 14.05
C ARG A 217 -13.72 -13.21 12.79
N LEU A 218 -13.30 -11.99 12.43
CA LEU A 218 -13.77 -11.34 11.19
C LEU A 218 -13.44 -12.17 9.95
N ARG A 219 -12.22 -12.65 9.85
CA ARG A 219 -11.75 -13.52 8.78
C ARG A 219 -12.54 -14.83 8.70
N ASP A 220 -12.75 -15.50 9.83
CA ASP A 220 -13.46 -16.78 9.88
C ASP A 220 -14.94 -16.61 9.51
N ALA A 221 -15.57 -15.49 9.88
CA ALA A 221 -16.92 -15.14 9.43
C ALA A 221 -16.97 -14.97 7.90
N LEU A 222 -16.01 -14.25 7.31
CA LEU A 222 -15.89 -14.11 5.85
C LEU A 222 -15.71 -15.46 5.15
N ARG A 223 -14.79 -16.29 5.65
CA ARG A 223 -14.48 -17.60 5.06
C ARG A 223 -15.67 -18.57 5.09
N ASN A 224 -16.43 -18.54 6.19
CA ASN A 224 -17.53 -19.46 6.42
C ASN A 224 -18.88 -18.93 5.90
N GLY A 225 -18.92 -17.71 5.36
CA GLY A 225 -20.17 -17.06 4.94
C GLY A 225 -21.13 -16.76 6.10
N THR A 226 -20.60 -16.59 7.32
CA THR A 226 -21.37 -16.33 8.54
C THR A 226 -21.25 -14.88 8.99
N VAL A 227 -21.31 -13.96 8.02
CA VAL A 227 -21.25 -12.52 8.27
C VAL A 227 -22.53 -12.07 8.96
N GLU A 228 -22.41 -11.57 10.19
CA GLU A 228 -23.52 -10.97 10.94
C GLU A 228 -23.68 -9.49 10.57
N ILE A 229 -24.88 -8.92 10.83
CA ILE A 229 -25.11 -7.48 10.63
C ILE A 229 -24.12 -6.68 11.46
N PHE A 230 -23.93 -7.01 12.74
CA PHE A 230 -22.98 -6.34 13.63
C PHE A 230 -21.87 -7.31 14.07
N PRO A 231 -20.63 -7.12 13.61
CA PRO A 231 -19.50 -7.94 14.06
C PRO A 231 -19.30 -7.76 15.57
N LYS A 232 -19.27 -8.87 16.32
CA LYS A 232 -19.05 -8.83 17.77
C LYS A 232 -17.57 -8.82 18.09
N LEU A 233 -17.11 -7.74 18.71
CA LEU A 233 -15.70 -7.49 19.06
C LEU A 233 -15.48 -7.67 20.56
N ARG A 234 -14.52 -8.49 20.92
CA ARG A 234 -14.13 -8.71 22.30
C ARG A 234 -13.07 -7.71 22.71
N LEU A 235 -13.43 -6.81 23.64
CA LEU A 235 -12.53 -5.81 24.20
C LEU A 235 -11.87 -6.29 25.49
N LYS A 236 -12.63 -7.02 26.33
CA LYS A 236 -12.15 -7.46 27.66
C LYS A 236 -11.03 -8.50 27.55
N GLY A 237 -10.01 -8.34 28.38
CA GLY A 237 -8.89 -9.26 28.50
C GLY A 237 -7.69 -8.92 27.62
N PHE A 238 -7.75 -7.83 26.84
CA PHE A 238 -6.66 -7.40 25.98
C PHE A 238 -6.18 -5.99 26.34
N THR A 239 -4.89 -5.76 26.23
CA THR A 239 -4.25 -4.46 26.45
C THR A 239 -3.93 -3.73 25.15
N ASP A 240 -3.87 -4.48 24.05
CA ASP A 240 -3.53 -4.01 22.70
C ASP A 240 -4.76 -3.60 21.87
N PHE A 241 -5.99 -3.84 22.36
CA PHE A 241 -7.24 -3.62 21.65
C PHE A 241 -8.24 -2.89 22.55
N ARG A 242 -8.43 -1.58 22.35
CA ARG A 242 -9.12 -0.71 23.28
C ARG A 242 -10.13 0.18 22.57
N LYS A 243 -11.26 0.48 23.26
CA LYS A 243 -12.18 1.55 22.88
C LYS A 243 -11.66 2.88 23.44
N VAL A 244 -11.80 3.95 22.68
CA VAL A 244 -11.47 5.32 23.07
C VAL A 244 -12.67 6.22 22.80
N ASN A 245 -13.08 6.97 23.81
CA ASN A 245 -14.17 7.93 23.68
C ASN A 245 -13.65 9.24 23.05
N GLY A 246 -14.58 10.03 22.47
CA GLY A 246 -14.20 11.23 21.75
C GLY A 246 -13.55 12.33 22.62
N ASP A 247 -13.85 12.38 23.90
CA ASP A 247 -13.25 13.29 24.88
C ASP A 247 -11.81 12.93 25.25
N GLU A 248 -11.46 11.64 25.25
CA GLU A 248 -10.12 11.13 25.56
C GLU A 248 -9.21 11.08 24.31
N LEU A 249 -9.78 11.18 23.12
CA LEU A 249 -9.09 10.90 21.86
C LEU A 249 -7.84 11.76 21.63
N ILE A 250 -7.92 13.07 21.90
CA ILE A 250 -6.80 14.00 21.70
C ILE A 250 -5.64 13.64 22.64
N GLU A 251 -5.94 13.30 23.88
CA GLU A 251 -4.95 12.91 24.88
C GLU A 251 -4.28 11.57 24.51
N GLU A 252 -5.06 10.58 24.10
CA GLU A 252 -4.54 9.27 23.66
C GLU A 252 -3.67 9.37 22.41
N ILE A 253 -4.05 10.18 21.40
CA ILE A 253 -3.20 10.42 20.23
C ILE A 253 -1.90 11.15 20.63
N SER A 254 -2.00 12.19 21.47
CA SER A 254 -0.84 12.94 21.96
C SER A 254 0.11 12.04 22.75
N SER A 255 -0.43 11.16 23.58
CA SER A 255 0.34 10.17 24.34
C SER A 255 1.03 9.15 23.43
N ALA A 256 0.35 8.67 22.37
CA ALA A 256 0.93 7.77 21.39
C ALA A 256 2.08 8.46 20.63
N TYR A 257 1.89 9.71 20.20
CA TYR A 257 2.94 10.50 19.54
C TYR A 257 4.16 10.73 20.44
N SER A 258 3.95 11.01 21.71
CA SER A 258 5.03 11.25 22.68
C SER A 258 5.80 9.98 23.01
N ARG A 259 5.12 8.84 23.08
CA ARG A 259 5.70 7.54 23.44
C ARG A 259 6.42 6.87 22.31
N ASP A 260 5.77 6.78 21.12
CA ASP A 260 6.20 5.93 20.02
C ASP A 260 6.54 6.74 18.74
N GLY A 261 6.21 8.03 18.72
CA GLY A 261 6.44 8.93 17.58
C GLY A 261 5.25 9.07 16.63
N ILE A 262 5.23 10.19 15.92
CA ILE A 262 4.19 10.52 14.94
C ILE A 262 4.22 9.53 13.76
N GLU A 263 5.41 9.03 13.42
CA GLU A 263 5.61 8.13 12.29
C GLU A 263 5.04 6.72 12.53
N GLU A 264 4.99 6.32 13.81
CA GLU A 264 4.50 5.02 14.26
C GLU A 264 3.02 5.06 14.68
N THR A 265 2.32 6.16 14.39
CA THR A 265 0.92 6.33 14.76
C THR A 265 0.11 6.80 13.55
N MET A 266 -1.00 6.11 13.26
CA MET A 266 -1.87 6.42 12.13
C MET A 266 -3.33 6.39 12.54
N ILE A 267 -4.10 7.40 12.08
CA ILE A 267 -5.55 7.37 12.19
C ILE A 267 -6.13 6.82 10.87
N ILE A 268 -6.98 5.81 10.96
CA ILE A 268 -7.64 5.19 9.81
C ILE A 268 -9.14 5.51 9.85
N SER A 269 -9.68 5.99 8.74
CA SER A 269 -11.10 6.32 8.62
C SER A 269 -11.72 5.74 7.35
N ARG A 270 -13.04 5.81 7.24
CA ARG A 270 -13.76 5.31 6.05
C ARG A 270 -13.76 6.28 4.88
N SER A 271 -13.69 7.58 5.14
CA SER A 271 -13.84 8.59 4.09
C SER A 271 -12.73 9.63 4.11
N ASN A 272 -12.46 10.22 2.94
CA ASN A 272 -11.51 11.34 2.83
C ASN A 272 -11.98 12.56 3.66
N LYS A 273 -13.30 12.79 3.76
CA LYS A 273 -13.87 13.87 4.59
C LYS A 273 -13.48 13.70 6.07
N ARG A 274 -13.63 12.49 6.61
CA ARG A 274 -13.23 12.17 7.99
C ARG A 274 -11.73 12.29 8.18
N ALA A 275 -10.95 11.74 7.25
CA ALA A 275 -9.48 11.88 7.29
C ALA A 275 -9.06 13.36 7.32
N THR A 276 -9.69 14.23 6.52
CA THR A 276 -9.41 15.68 6.53
C THR A 276 -9.74 16.32 7.88
N LEU A 277 -10.86 15.95 8.51
CA LEU A 277 -11.22 16.45 9.85
C LEU A 277 -10.18 16.06 10.90
N TYR A 278 -9.75 14.79 10.93
CA TYR A 278 -8.70 14.33 11.83
C TYR A 278 -7.36 15.02 11.56
N ASN A 279 -6.96 15.15 10.30
CA ASN A 279 -5.73 15.82 9.92
C ASN A 279 -5.69 17.26 10.44
N ASN A 280 -6.77 18.01 10.26
CA ASN A 280 -6.88 19.38 10.75
C ASN A 280 -6.92 19.42 12.30
N GLY A 281 -7.67 18.51 12.93
CA GLY A 281 -7.73 18.42 14.38
C GLY A 281 -6.37 18.13 15.00
N ILE A 282 -5.60 17.20 14.44
CA ILE A 282 -4.26 16.85 14.90
C ILE A 282 -3.32 18.05 14.75
N ARG A 283 -3.30 18.69 13.58
CA ARG A 283 -2.44 19.86 13.33
C ARG A 283 -2.72 20.98 14.33
N ASN A 284 -3.99 21.31 14.53
CA ASN A 284 -4.38 22.46 15.33
C ASN A 284 -4.28 22.18 16.85
N ARG A 285 -4.75 21.01 17.32
CA ARG A 285 -4.92 20.72 18.75
C ARG A 285 -3.78 19.95 19.38
N ILE A 286 -3.02 19.17 18.60
CA ILE A 286 -1.92 18.33 19.09
C ILE A 286 -0.57 18.92 18.70
N LEU A 287 -0.43 19.34 17.42
CA LEU A 287 0.84 19.83 16.90
C LEU A 287 0.94 21.38 16.96
N TYR A 288 -0.14 22.07 17.32
CA TYR A 288 -0.22 23.53 17.47
C TYR A 288 0.29 24.28 16.23
N ARG A 289 -0.10 23.77 15.02
CA ARG A 289 0.28 24.36 13.74
C ARG A 289 -0.86 25.23 13.21
N GLU A 290 -0.63 26.53 13.17
CA GLU A 290 -1.61 27.51 12.70
C GLU A 290 -1.51 27.74 11.19
N GLU A 291 -0.28 27.73 10.66
CA GLU A 291 -0.03 27.92 9.23
C GLU A 291 -0.59 26.76 8.40
N GLU A 292 -1.07 27.06 7.18
CA GLU A 292 -1.60 26.02 6.28
C GLU A 292 -0.56 24.94 5.94
N LEU A 293 0.72 25.30 5.89
CA LEU A 293 1.82 24.35 5.69
C LEU A 293 3.01 24.76 6.56
N SER A 294 3.51 23.82 7.35
CA SER A 294 4.62 24.05 8.28
C SER A 294 5.74 23.04 8.08
N SER A 295 6.97 23.41 8.44
CA SER A 295 8.08 22.45 8.56
C SER A 295 7.70 21.33 9.52
N GLY A 296 8.06 20.10 9.18
CA GLY A 296 7.68 18.89 9.90
C GLY A 296 6.30 18.35 9.53
N ASP A 297 5.49 19.03 8.69
CA ASP A 297 4.22 18.46 8.21
C ASP A 297 4.45 17.18 7.43
N ARG A 298 3.57 16.20 7.67
CA ARG A 298 3.52 14.96 6.93
C ARG A 298 2.42 15.03 5.90
N LEU A 299 2.79 14.78 4.65
CA LEU A 299 1.89 14.85 3.52
C LEU A 299 1.90 13.52 2.77
N MET A 300 0.75 13.16 2.23
CA MET A 300 0.60 12.02 1.32
C MET A 300 0.37 12.56 -0.10
N ILE A 301 1.08 12.02 -1.06
CA ILE A 301 0.90 12.30 -2.47
C ILE A 301 -0.49 11.81 -2.90
N ALA A 302 -1.27 12.68 -3.51
CA ALA A 302 -2.64 12.40 -3.94
C ALA A 302 -2.76 11.96 -5.39
N LYS A 303 -1.71 12.23 -6.20
CA LYS A 303 -1.64 11.88 -7.63
C LYS A 303 -0.21 11.59 -8.03
N ASN A 304 -0.02 10.58 -8.89
CA ASN A 304 1.32 10.28 -9.44
C ASN A 304 1.95 11.49 -10.09
N ASN A 305 3.26 11.66 -9.89
CA ASN A 305 4.03 12.75 -10.49
C ASN A 305 5.35 12.22 -11.06
N TYR A 306 5.65 12.61 -12.29
CA TYR A 306 6.77 12.10 -13.08
C TYR A 306 7.86 13.15 -13.35
N PHE A 307 7.65 14.36 -12.84
CA PHE A 307 8.49 15.51 -13.14
C PHE A 307 9.60 15.73 -12.11
N TRP A 308 9.27 15.71 -10.82
CA TRP A 308 10.18 16.12 -9.76
C TRP A 308 11.31 15.12 -9.46
N THR A 309 11.19 13.90 -9.94
CA THR A 309 12.21 12.85 -9.80
C THR A 309 12.87 12.49 -11.13
N ALA A 310 12.61 13.24 -12.19
CA ALA A 310 13.20 12.98 -13.50
C ALA A 310 14.74 12.94 -13.43
N GLY A 311 15.32 11.80 -13.85
CA GLY A 311 16.75 11.56 -13.78
C GLY A 311 17.30 11.09 -12.42
N ASN A 312 16.47 10.91 -11.42
CA ASN A 312 16.87 10.34 -10.13
C ASN A 312 16.97 8.81 -10.24
N LYS A 313 18.07 8.23 -9.71
CA LYS A 313 18.30 6.78 -9.76
C LYS A 313 17.53 6.00 -8.68
N GLU A 314 17.15 6.68 -7.58
CA GLU A 314 16.44 6.04 -6.47
C GLU A 314 14.92 5.97 -6.72
N MET A 315 14.37 6.97 -7.44
CA MET A 315 12.93 7.10 -7.64
C MET A 315 12.64 7.59 -9.06
N ASP A 316 12.00 6.77 -9.90
CA ASP A 316 11.67 7.11 -11.29
C ASP A 316 10.46 8.04 -11.38
N PHE A 317 9.53 7.96 -10.42
CA PHE A 317 8.37 8.84 -10.29
C PHE A 317 7.88 8.84 -8.84
N ILE A 318 7.09 9.84 -8.47
CA ILE A 318 6.45 9.95 -7.16
C ILE A 318 5.07 9.32 -7.27
N ALA A 319 4.83 8.23 -6.53
CA ALA A 319 3.56 7.49 -6.60
C ALA A 319 2.49 8.10 -5.69
N ASN A 320 1.22 7.93 -6.10
CA ASN A 320 0.07 8.17 -5.22
C ASN A 320 0.19 7.28 -3.97
N GLY A 321 -0.03 7.87 -2.78
CA GLY A 321 0.11 7.19 -1.50
C GLY A 321 1.49 7.29 -0.85
N GLU A 322 2.52 7.78 -1.55
CA GLU A 322 3.83 8.06 -0.95
C GLU A 322 3.70 9.13 0.13
N ILE A 323 4.42 8.93 1.24
CA ILE A 323 4.44 9.90 2.35
C ILE A 323 5.74 10.71 2.31
N ILE A 324 5.59 12.01 2.38
CA ILE A 324 6.67 12.98 2.45
C ILE A 324 6.59 13.81 3.74
N GLN A 325 7.74 14.21 4.24
CA GLN A 325 7.85 15.19 5.32
C GLN A 325 8.36 16.52 4.77
N VAL A 326 7.67 17.60 5.10
CA VAL A 326 8.12 18.96 4.77
C VAL A 326 9.31 19.31 5.65
N LEU A 327 10.49 19.50 5.06
CA LEU A 327 11.67 19.94 5.77
C LEU A 327 11.69 21.46 5.94
N ARG A 328 11.33 22.18 4.86
CA ARG A 328 11.32 23.64 4.83
C ARG A 328 10.28 24.15 3.86
N VAL A 329 9.50 25.14 4.28
CA VAL A 329 8.67 25.98 3.42
C VAL A 329 9.50 27.21 3.04
N ARG A 330 9.77 27.41 1.73
CA ARG A 330 10.55 28.54 1.24
C ARG A 330 9.70 29.76 0.99
N ARG A 331 8.57 29.55 0.33
CA ARG A 331 7.55 30.60 0.08
C ARG A 331 6.20 29.96 -0.24
N THR A 332 5.16 30.72 0.02
CA THR A 332 3.80 30.46 -0.43
C THR A 332 3.36 31.65 -1.29
N TYR A 333 2.59 31.39 -2.34
CA TYR A 333 2.10 32.45 -3.24
C TYR A 333 0.86 31.98 -4.00
N GLU A 334 0.14 32.93 -4.54
CA GLU A 334 -1.02 32.70 -5.41
C GLU A 334 -0.67 33.01 -6.87
N LEU A 335 -1.03 32.09 -7.77
CA LEU A 335 -0.85 32.23 -9.21
C LEU A 335 -1.93 31.40 -9.91
N TYR A 336 -2.43 31.89 -11.06
CA TYR A 336 -3.50 31.22 -11.84
C TYR A 336 -4.81 30.98 -11.05
N GLY A 337 -5.03 31.75 -9.98
CA GLY A 337 -6.15 31.53 -9.06
C GLY A 337 -6.05 30.29 -8.20
N PHE A 338 -4.82 29.79 -7.97
CA PHE A 338 -4.46 28.67 -7.09
C PHE A 338 -3.31 29.08 -6.18
N ARG A 339 -3.20 28.37 -5.03
CA ARG A 339 -2.15 28.62 -4.03
C ARG A 339 -1.08 27.56 -4.11
N PHE A 340 0.15 28.00 -4.18
CA PHE A 340 1.34 27.15 -4.30
C PHE A 340 2.30 27.33 -3.14
N ALA A 341 3.07 26.31 -2.85
CA ALA A 341 4.23 26.38 -1.98
C ALA A 341 5.47 25.77 -2.64
N ASP A 342 6.60 26.47 -2.56
CA ASP A 342 7.91 25.92 -2.87
C ASP A 342 8.52 25.35 -1.58
N VAL A 343 8.80 24.06 -1.56
CA VAL A 343 9.20 23.34 -0.35
C VAL A 343 10.37 22.40 -0.60
N SER A 344 11.16 22.16 0.43
CA SER A 344 12.09 21.01 0.50
C SER A 344 11.41 19.90 1.27
N VAL A 345 11.41 18.69 0.73
CA VAL A 345 10.74 17.52 1.30
C VAL A 345 11.68 16.32 1.40
N ARG A 346 11.39 15.43 2.36
CA ARG A 346 12.03 14.11 2.49
C ARG A 346 10.97 13.04 2.27
N PHE A 347 11.30 12.05 1.45
CA PHE A 347 10.47 10.86 1.26
C PHE A 347 10.74 9.86 2.39
N GLN A 348 9.67 9.40 3.08
CA GLN A 348 9.82 8.50 4.23
C GLN A 348 10.34 7.11 3.87
N ASP A 349 9.98 6.63 2.69
CA ASP A 349 10.27 5.27 2.25
C ASP A 349 11.52 5.18 1.36
N TYR A 350 12.16 6.33 1.08
CA TYR A 350 13.38 6.45 0.29
C TYR A 350 14.35 7.40 1.00
N ASP A 351 15.64 7.18 0.82
CA ASP A 351 16.65 8.14 1.30
C ASP A 351 16.81 9.27 0.28
N LEU A 352 15.72 10.03 0.10
CA LEU A 352 15.63 11.09 -0.91
C LEU A 352 15.07 12.37 -0.32
N GLU A 353 15.85 13.45 -0.45
CA GLU A 353 15.41 14.82 -0.23
C GLU A 353 15.40 15.58 -1.55
N THR A 354 14.37 16.36 -1.79
CA THR A 354 14.27 17.15 -3.02
C THR A 354 13.41 18.40 -2.82
N ASP A 355 13.64 19.38 -3.69
CA ASP A 355 12.80 20.58 -3.76
C ASP A 355 11.65 20.33 -4.73
N VAL A 356 10.44 20.66 -4.30
CA VAL A 356 9.23 20.45 -5.08
C VAL A 356 8.27 21.63 -4.93
N LYS A 357 7.31 21.71 -5.83
CA LYS A 357 6.18 22.62 -5.75
C LYS A 357 4.93 21.85 -5.33
N ILE A 358 4.20 22.37 -4.35
CA ILE A 358 2.97 21.76 -3.80
C ILE A 358 1.78 22.68 -4.08
N LEU A 359 0.64 22.06 -4.44
CA LEU A 359 -0.65 22.73 -4.59
C LEU A 359 -1.39 22.70 -3.24
N LEU A 360 -1.50 23.87 -2.60
CA LEU A 360 -2.11 23.98 -1.27
C LEU A 360 -3.63 23.74 -1.30
N ASP A 361 -4.31 24.08 -2.41
CA ASP A 361 -5.75 23.88 -2.56
C ASP A 361 -6.19 22.42 -2.40
N THR A 362 -5.29 21.47 -2.60
CA THR A 362 -5.60 20.05 -2.40
C THR A 362 -5.60 19.60 -0.93
N LEU A 363 -4.97 20.35 -0.03
CA LEU A 363 -4.85 19.97 1.39
C LEU A 363 -6.22 19.89 2.09
N GLN A 364 -7.12 20.82 1.80
CA GLN A 364 -8.40 20.97 2.51
C GLN A 364 -9.60 20.35 1.77
N THR A 365 -9.46 19.96 0.50
CA THR A 365 -10.57 19.35 -0.24
C THR A 365 -10.91 17.95 0.28
N ALA A 366 -12.19 17.60 0.32
CA ALA A 366 -12.64 16.23 0.62
C ALA A 366 -12.44 15.26 -0.56
N ALA A 367 -12.22 15.77 -1.77
CA ALA A 367 -11.92 14.94 -2.94
C ALA A 367 -10.55 14.26 -2.79
N PRO A 368 -10.33 13.08 -3.39
CA PRO A 368 -9.05 12.37 -3.33
C PRO A 368 -7.86 13.18 -3.88
N ALA A 369 -8.10 14.00 -4.92
CA ALA A 369 -7.15 14.90 -5.56
C ALA A 369 -7.89 16.16 -6.02
N LEU A 370 -7.23 17.03 -6.79
CA LEU A 370 -7.88 18.21 -7.37
C LEU A 370 -9.06 17.77 -8.26
N PRO A 371 -10.28 18.27 -8.05
CA PRO A 371 -11.44 18.01 -8.92
C PRO A 371 -11.15 18.29 -10.39
N LYS A 372 -11.79 17.55 -11.28
CA LYS A 372 -11.52 17.61 -12.73
C LYS A 372 -11.68 19.01 -13.30
N ASP A 373 -12.76 19.69 -12.95
CA ASP A 373 -13.06 21.08 -13.38
C ASP A 373 -11.95 22.05 -12.97
N LEU A 374 -11.44 21.96 -11.75
CA LEU A 374 -10.33 22.77 -11.26
C LEU A 374 -9.00 22.38 -11.91
N ASN A 375 -8.79 21.09 -12.16
CA ASN A 375 -7.58 20.62 -12.86
C ASN A 375 -7.58 21.10 -14.32
N ASP A 376 -8.72 21.07 -15.00
CA ASP A 376 -8.89 21.60 -16.34
C ASP A 376 -8.68 23.12 -16.36
N LYS A 377 -9.23 23.86 -15.36
CA LYS A 377 -8.99 25.30 -15.20
C LYS A 377 -7.50 25.60 -15.08
N LEU A 378 -6.79 24.89 -14.19
CA LEU A 378 -5.34 25.06 -14.02
C LEU A 378 -4.59 24.80 -15.33
N PHE A 379 -4.94 23.72 -16.03
CA PHE A 379 -4.36 23.38 -17.34
C PHE A 379 -4.51 24.49 -18.37
N TYR A 380 -5.73 25.00 -18.59
CA TYR A 380 -5.99 26.00 -19.60
C TYR A 380 -5.36 27.35 -19.23
N THR A 381 -5.38 27.76 -17.97
CA THR A 381 -4.77 29.01 -17.54
C THR A 381 -3.25 29.00 -17.71
N ILE A 382 -2.56 27.89 -17.38
CA ILE A 382 -1.12 27.77 -17.66
C ILE A 382 -0.85 27.71 -19.17
N LEU A 383 -1.74 27.13 -19.97
CA LEU A 383 -1.58 27.03 -21.42
C LEU A 383 -1.58 28.41 -22.11
N GLU A 384 -2.29 29.41 -21.55
CA GLU A 384 -2.31 30.79 -22.03
C GLU A 384 -0.92 31.43 -21.96
N ASP A 385 -0.07 31.07 -20.98
CA ASP A 385 1.31 31.59 -20.90
C ASP A 385 2.20 31.16 -22.10
N TYR A 386 1.74 30.19 -22.88
CA TYR A 386 2.45 29.67 -24.05
C TYR A 386 1.79 30.05 -25.37
N ASP A 387 0.99 31.14 -25.40
CA ASP A 387 0.31 31.60 -26.61
C ASP A 387 1.28 32.10 -27.70
N ASP A 388 2.48 32.47 -27.32
CA ASP A 388 3.59 32.79 -28.22
C ASP A 388 4.13 31.60 -29.03
N VAL A 389 3.81 30.35 -28.62
CA VAL A 389 4.28 29.13 -29.27
C VAL A 389 3.37 28.77 -30.45
N PRO A 390 3.87 28.74 -31.69
CA PRO A 390 3.01 28.66 -32.88
C PRO A 390 2.24 27.35 -33.06
N THR A 391 2.72 26.25 -32.44
CA THR A 391 2.14 24.93 -32.66
C THR A 391 1.58 24.31 -31.38
N LYS A 392 0.44 23.62 -31.49
CA LYS A 392 -0.16 22.88 -30.38
C LYS A 392 0.82 21.88 -29.75
N ALA A 393 1.60 21.19 -30.56
CA ALA A 393 2.63 20.27 -30.10
C ALA A 393 3.73 20.96 -29.31
N GLY A 394 4.15 22.16 -29.74
CA GLY A 394 5.12 23.01 -29.04
C GLY A 394 4.61 23.49 -27.69
N LYS A 395 3.34 23.98 -27.61
CA LYS A 395 2.69 24.34 -26.35
C LYS A 395 2.66 23.18 -25.37
N MET A 396 2.23 22.00 -25.83
CA MET A 396 2.20 20.78 -24.98
C MET A 396 3.58 20.33 -24.52
N LYS A 397 4.62 20.52 -25.34
CA LYS A 397 6.00 20.21 -24.92
C LYS A 397 6.46 21.15 -23.81
N LYS A 398 6.15 22.44 -23.86
CA LYS A 398 6.45 23.39 -22.77
C LYS A 398 5.66 23.08 -21.52
N MET A 399 4.34 22.79 -21.64
CA MET A 399 3.50 22.38 -20.52
C MET A 399 4.08 21.18 -19.74
N LYS A 400 4.61 20.17 -20.43
CA LYS A 400 5.22 18.99 -19.79
C LYS A 400 6.43 19.32 -18.91
N THR A 401 7.11 20.44 -19.17
CA THR A 401 8.26 20.92 -18.41
C THR A 401 7.93 22.05 -17.44
N ASP A 402 6.67 22.48 -17.41
CA ASP A 402 6.23 23.54 -16.51
C ASP A 402 6.07 23.05 -15.07
N PRO A 403 6.72 23.68 -14.08
CA PRO A 403 6.66 23.23 -12.69
C PRO A 403 5.30 23.46 -12.02
N HIS A 404 4.44 24.39 -12.50
CA HIS A 404 3.10 24.61 -11.96
C HIS A 404 2.11 23.59 -12.52
N TYR A 405 2.28 23.21 -13.80
CA TYR A 405 1.51 22.09 -14.37
C TYR A 405 1.84 20.75 -13.68
N ASN A 406 3.11 20.57 -13.35
CA ASN A 406 3.62 19.37 -12.67
C ASN A 406 3.64 19.49 -11.14
N VAL A 407 2.85 20.39 -10.58
CA VAL A 407 2.74 20.59 -9.14
C VAL A 407 2.29 19.31 -8.43
N LEU A 408 2.86 19.03 -7.25
CA LEU A 408 2.42 17.92 -6.42
C LEU A 408 1.06 18.23 -5.80
N GLN A 409 0.12 17.34 -6.02
CA GLN A 409 -1.16 17.31 -5.30
C GLN A 409 -0.99 16.47 -4.04
N VAL A 410 -1.31 17.01 -2.88
CA VAL A 410 -1.01 16.40 -1.60
C VAL A 410 -2.16 16.52 -0.61
N LYS A 411 -2.18 15.64 0.39
CA LYS A 411 -3.05 15.66 1.57
C LYS A 411 -2.19 15.60 2.83
N TYR A 412 -2.70 16.06 3.96
CA TYR A 412 -2.04 15.73 5.23
C TYR A 412 -2.11 14.22 5.48
N ALA A 413 -1.09 13.68 6.16
CA ALA A 413 -0.89 12.24 6.34
C ALA A 413 -0.82 11.79 7.80
N TYR A 414 -1.58 12.42 8.68
CA TYR A 414 -1.80 11.97 10.06
C TYR A 414 -3.00 11.03 10.15
N ALA A 415 -3.97 11.22 9.24
CA ALA A 415 -5.14 10.39 9.08
C ALA A 415 -5.35 10.07 7.59
N VAL A 416 -5.67 8.81 7.29
CA VAL A 416 -5.87 8.32 5.92
C VAL A 416 -7.08 7.40 5.83
N THR A 417 -7.54 7.11 4.62
CA THR A 417 -8.56 6.07 4.42
C THR A 417 -7.94 4.68 4.51
N CYS A 418 -8.75 3.67 4.85
CA CYS A 418 -8.27 2.29 4.97
C CYS A 418 -7.59 1.77 3.69
N HIS A 419 -8.12 2.08 2.49
CA HIS A 419 -7.47 1.73 1.23
C HIS A 419 -6.07 2.34 1.09
N LYS A 420 -5.88 3.57 1.56
CA LYS A 420 -4.55 4.21 1.54
C LYS A 420 -3.62 3.71 2.64
N ALA A 421 -4.16 3.06 3.65
CA ALA A 421 -3.38 2.40 4.69
C ALA A 421 -2.91 0.99 4.30
N GLN A 422 -3.43 0.41 3.22
CA GLN A 422 -2.99 -0.92 2.74
C GLN A 422 -1.49 -0.93 2.43
N GLY A 423 -0.83 -2.05 2.76
CA GLY A 423 0.62 -2.21 2.65
C GLY A 423 1.43 -1.45 3.71
N GLY A 424 0.81 -0.61 4.54
CA GLY A 424 1.42 0.05 5.68
C GLY A 424 1.20 -0.70 6.99
N GLN A 425 2.08 -0.46 7.97
CA GLN A 425 1.95 -0.95 9.34
C GLN A 425 2.44 0.13 10.31
N TRP A 426 1.78 0.24 11.46
CA TRP A 426 2.10 1.23 12.49
C TRP A 426 1.98 0.60 13.88
N MET A 427 2.79 1.07 14.82
CA MET A 427 2.70 0.61 16.22
C MET A 427 1.33 0.94 16.82
N ASN A 428 0.80 2.13 16.54
CA ASN A 428 -0.50 2.57 17.02
C ASN A 428 -1.44 2.92 15.87
N VAL A 429 -2.61 2.33 15.85
CA VAL A 429 -3.67 2.66 14.91
C VAL A 429 -4.90 3.11 15.68
N PHE A 430 -5.41 4.30 15.34
CA PHE A 430 -6.71 4.80 15.79
C PHE A 430 -7.70 4.59 14.65
N LEU A 431 -8.62 3.66 14.82
CA LEU A 431 -9.63 3.33 13.82
C LEU A 431 -10.94 4.04 14.13
N ASP A 432 -11.30 5.00 13.31
CA ASP A 432 -12.58 5.71 13.39
C ASP A 432 -13.67 4.90 12.70
N ILE A 433 -14.57 4.32 13.49
CA ILE A 433 -15.68 3.53 12.98
C ILE A 433 -16.72 4.43 12.30
N ASP A 434 -16.85 5.71 12.74
CA ASP A 434 -17.80 6.69 12.23
C ASP A 434 -19.28 6.26 12.36
N TYR A 435 -20.20 7.06 11.82
CA TYR A 435 -21.60 6.69 11.72
C TYR A 435 -21.81 5.60 10.67
N ILE A 436 -22.44 4.51 11.04
CA ILE A 436 -22.71 3.36 10.19
C ILE A 436 -24.20 3.13 10.10
N THR A 437 -24.70 2.99 8.86
CA THR A 437 -26.06 2.49 8.60
C THR A 437 -26.03 0.98 8.35
N GLU A 438 -27.14 0.29 8.55
CA GLU A 438 -27.25 -1.16 8.29
C GLU A 438 -26.87 -1.52 6.84
N GLU A 439 -27.18 -0.64 5.88
CA GLU A 439 -26.85 -0.82 4.46
C GLU A 439 -25.33 -0.83 4.19
N MET A 440 -24.53 -0.25 5.10
CA MET A 440 -23.08 -0.23 4.99
C MET A 440 -22.42 -1.46 5.59
N LEU A 441 -23.20 -2.31 6.26
CA LEU A 441 -22.73 -3.54 6.90
C LEU A 441 -22.75 -4.70 5.89
N GLY A 442 -21.94 -5.72 6.15
CA GLY A 442 -21.82 -6.89 5.27
C GLY A 442 -20.35 -7.26 5.04
N GLU A 443 -20.09 -8.07 4.02
CA GLU A 443 -18.73 -8.58 3.74
C GLU A 443 -17.69 -7.48 3.54
N ASP A 444 -18.02 -6.41 2.81
CA ASP A 444 -17.11 -5.30 2.56
C ASP A 444 -16.72 -4.58 3.85
N PHE A 445 -17.64 -4.47 4.80
CA PHE A 445 -17.37 -3.89 6.09
C PHE A 445 -16.46 -4.79 6.94
N TYR A 446 -16.68 -6.11 6.91
CA TYR A 446 -15.78 -7.08 7.57
C TYR A 446 -14.38 -7.04 6.98
N ARG A 447 -14.25 -6.97 5.65
CA ARG A 447 -12.96 -6.79 4.98
C ARG A 447 -12.29 -5.48 5.36
N TRP A 448 -13.08 -4.40 5.47
CA TRP A 448 -12.59 -3.10 5.89
C TRP A 448 -12.06 -3.12 7.32
N LEU A 449 -12.83 -3.67 8.27
CA LEU A 449 -12.38 -3.84 9.66
C LEU A 449 -11.13 -4.70 9.74
N TYR A 450 -11.17 -5.86 9.10
CA TYR A 450 -10.03 -6.78 9.07
C TYR A 450 -8.76 -6.11 8.52
N THR A 451 -8.89 -5.40 7.41
CA THR A 451 -7.76 -4.67 6.81
C THR A 451 -7.23 -3.62 7.77
N ALA A 452 -8.11 -2.82 8.38
CA ALA A 452 -7.70 -1.79 9.32
C ALA A 452 -7.04 -2.37 10.59
N PHE A 453 -7.60 -3.45 11.16
CA PHE A 453 -7.04 -4.10 12.35
C PHE A 453 -5.62 -4.60 12.10
N THR A 454 -5.40 -5.22 10.95
CA THR A 454 -4.09 -5.78 10.57
C THR A 454 -3.04 -4.73 10.24
N ARG A 455 -3.37 -3.43 10.27
CA ARG A 455 -2.40 -2.34 10.15
C ARG A 455 -1.69 -2.04 11.47
N ALA A 456 -2.30 -2.39 12.61
CA ALA A 456 -1.70 -2.19 13.92
C ALA A 456 -0.75 -3.33 14.29
N THR A 457 0.45 -2.98 14.75
CA THR A 457 1.44 -3.97 15.22
C THR A 457 1.52 -4.07 16.74
N HIS A 458 1.11 -3.01 17.48
CA HIS A 458 1.17 -2.98 18.94
C HIS A 458 -0.16 -2.63 19.58
N ARG A 459 -0.84 -1.56 19.13
CA ARG A 459 -2.08 -1.10 19.74
C ARG A 459 -3.08 -0.65 18.69
N LEU A 460 -4.31 -1.09 18.87
CA LEU A 460 -5.47 -0.64 18.10
C LEU A 460 -6.48 0.02 19.04
N TYR A 461 -6.82 1.26 18.72
CA TYR A 461 -7.81 2.06 19.41
C TYR A 461 -9.04 2.22 18.53
N LEU A 462 -10.19 1.75 19.01
CA LEU A 462 -11.48 1.88 18.34
C LEU A 462 -12.16 3.19 18.78
N VAL A 463 -12.28 4.12 17.86
CA VAL A 463 -12.90 5.43 18.07
C VAL A 463 -14.33 5.38 17.57
N ASN A 464 -15.25 5.93 18.34
CA ASN A 464 -16.69 5.95 18.03
C ASN A 464 -17.31 4.56 17.81
N LEU A 465 -16.83 3.54 18.52
CA LEU A 465 -17.36 2.19 18.42
C LEU A 465 -18.80 2.16 18.99
N PRO A 466 -19.81 1.79 18.16
CA PRO A 466 -21.18 1.58 18.64
C PRO A 466 -21.25 0.40 19.62
N GLU A 467 -22.18 0.47 20.57
CA GLU A 467 -22.35 -0.56 21.61
C GLU A 467 -22.74 -1.92 21.01
N GLU A 468 -23.46 -1.92 19.90
CA GLU A 468 -23.90 -3.12 19.18
C GLU A 468 -22.72 -3.99 18.70
N PHE A 469 -21.54 -3.42 18.54
CA PHE A 469 -20.34 -4.15 18.14
C PHE A 469 -19.61 -4.79 19.36
N GLU A 470 -19.94 -4.39 20.57
CA GLU A 470 -19.29 -4.96 21.74
C GLU A 470 -19.84 -6.35 22.07
N GLU A 471 -18.92 -7.29 22.32
CA GLU A 471 -19.28 -8.59 22.88
C GLU A 471 -19.51 -8.43 24.38
N TYR A 472 -20.77 -8.48 24.81
CA TYR A 472 -21.07 -8.54 26.24
C TYR A 472 -20.67 -9.91 26.77
N ALA A 473 -19.88 -9.93 27.86
CA ALA A 473 -19.64 -11.18 28.57
C ALA A 473 -21.00 -11.76 28.99
N SER A 474 -21.35 -12.94 28.48
CA SER A 474 -22.44 -13.70 29.04
C SER A 474 -22.15 -13.88 30.52
N SER A 475 -22.97 -13.26 31.34
CA SER A 475 -22.91 -13.33 32.82
C SER A 475 -23.04 -14.76 33.32
#